data_f80b31e17f812923b1f265508f574955
#
_entry.id   f80b31e17f812923b1f265508f574955
#
_cell.length_a   1.000
_cell.length_b   1.000
_cell.length_c   1.000
_cell.angle_alpha   90.00
_cell.angle_beta   90.00
_cell.angle_gamma   90.00
#
_symmetry.space_group_name_H-M   'P 1'
#
loop_
_entity.id
_entity.type
_entity.pdbx_description
1 polymer ?
#
loop_
_entity_poly.entity_id
_entity_poly.type
_entity_poly.pdbx_seq_one_letter_code
_entity_poly.pdbx_strand_id
1 'polypeptide(L)'
;MSDKIELRPSGGTIIDGVATSGGVHCETTTLGVLLRHAGLDLSEPMLFGMGSGLSFVYWDSKQQELPFLGGRVKPFVLTQNLTRRLGIELREQETTSARKAWDRVRSSIDDGTPVGLQLDSHYLEYF
;
A
#
# COMPACT_ATOMS: atom_id res chain seq x y z
N MET A 1 -22.71 16.14 -13.22
CA MET A 1 -23.05 15.81 -11.80
C MET A 1 -22.50 14.43 -11.55
N SER A 2 -21.39 14.34 -10.84
CA SER A 2 -20.81 13.06 -10.43
C SER A 2 -21.44 12.69 -9.09
N ASP A 3 -22.33 11.70 -9.11
CA ASP A 3 -22.88 11.12 -7.88
C ASP A 3 -21.73 10.44 -7.13
N LYS A 4 -21.29 11.08 -6.05
CA LYS A 4 -20.39 10.44 -5.10
C LYS A 4 -21.17 9.33 -4.42
N ILE A 5 -20.87 8.09 -4.78
CA ILE A 5 -21.34 6.92 -4.04
C ILE A 5 -20.71 6.99 -2.65
N GLU A 6 -21.45 7.46 -1.68
CA GLU A 6 -21.06 7.41 -0.27
C GLU A 6 -21.31 5.97 0.23
N LEU A 7 -20.28 5.13 0.12
CA LEU A 7 -20.29 3.82 0.74
C LEU A 7 -20.09 4.00 2.25
N ARG A 8 -21.18 4.14 2.99
CA ARG A 8 -21.15 4.04 4.45
C ARG A 8 -21.43 2.59 4.84
N PRO A 9 -20.42 1.82 5.27
CA PRO A 9 -20.70 0.52 5.84
C PRO A 9 -21.52 0.72 7.12
N SER A 10 -22.67 0.10 7.19
CA SER A 10 -23.48 0.08 8.41
C SER A 10 -22.69 -0.65 9.51
N GLY A 11 -22.18 0.10 10.49
CA GLY A 11 -21.53 -0.45 11.68
C GLY A 11 -20.00 -0.59 11.60
N GLY A 12 -19.31 0.12 10.69
CA GLY A 12 -17.84 0.14 10.64
C GLY A 12 -17.23 1.32 11.40
N THR A 13 -15.99 1.15 11.88
CA THR A 13 -15.18 2.23 12.42
C THR A 13 -14.56 3.01 11.25
N ILE A 14 -14.70 4.32 11.25
CA ILE A 14 -14.09 5.23 10.27
C ILE A 14 -13.00 6.02 10.99
N ILE A 15 -11.81 6.06 10.39
CA ILE A 15 -10.72 6.89 10.87
C ILE A 15 -10.87 8.28 10.23
N ASP A 16 -11.07 9.30 11.04
CA ASP A 16 -11.18 10.68 10.58
C ASP A 16 -9.85 11.17 9.98
N GLY A 17 -9.95 12.04 8.96
CA GLY A 17 -8.78 12.65 8.34
C GLY A 17 -8.01 11.77 7.35
N VAL A 18 -8.46 10.55 7.07
CA VAL A 18 -7.90 9.73 5.99
C VAL A 18 -8.50 10.17 4.66
N ALA A 19 -7.73 10.93 3.87
CA ALA A 19 -8.12 11.36 2.54
C ALA A 19 -7.51 10.42 1.49
N THR A 20 -8.36 9.71 0.76
CA THR A 20 -7.93 8.84 -0.35
C THR A 20 -7.68 9.66 -1.61
N SER A 21 -6.73 9.23 -2.42
CA SER A 21 -6.44 9.80 -3.74
C SER A 21 -6.12 8.69 -4.73
N GLY A 22 -6.47 8.88 -6.00
CA GLY A 22 -6.01 8.01 -7.06
C GLY A 22 -4.54 8.26 -7.40
N GLY A 23 -3.88 7.25 -7.98
CA GLY A 23 -2.50 7.34 -8.43
C GLY A 23 -2.24 6.29 -9.52
N VAL A 24 -1.00 6.22 -9.99
CA VAL A 24 -0.58 5.32 -11.08
C VAL A 24 0.23 4.12 -10.59
N HIS A 25 0.69 4.14 -9.35
CA HIS A 25 1.46 3.06 -8.74
C HIS A 25 0.90 2.71 -7.36
N CYS A 26 0.35 1.51 -7.19
CA CYS A 26 -0.43 1.11 -6.02
C CYS A 26 0.32 1.30 -4.69
N GLU A 27 1.59 0.93 -4.61
CA GLU A 27 2.39 1.04 -3.38
C GLU A 27 2.62 2.50 -2.98
N THR A 28 3.04 3.36 -3.92
CA THR A 28 3.26 4.79 -3.62
C THR A 28 1.97 5.54 -3.38
N THR A 29 0.88 5.19 -4.05
CA THR A 29 -0.45 5.76 -3.78
C THR A 29 -0.90 5.44 -2.36
N THR A 30 -0.79 4.18 -1.94
CA THR A 30 -1.13 3.75 -0.59
C THR A 30 -0.26 4.43 0.46
N LEU A 31 1.07 4.45 0.26
CA LEU A 31 2.00 5.16 1.14
C LEU A 31 1.70 6.65 1.24
N GLY A 32 1.37 7.29 0.11
CA GLY A 32 1.00 8.71 0.08
C GLY A 32 -0.21 9.02 0.96
N VAL A 33 -1.22 8.14 0.96
CA VAL A 33 -2.39 8.27 1.85
C VAL A 33 -1.98 8.16 3.33
N LEU A 34 -1.19 7.15 3.68
CA LEU A 34 -0.73 6.94 5.06
C LEU A 34 0.16 8.08 5.55
N LEU A 35 1.11 8.53 4.74
CA LEU A 35 2.03 9.61 5.08
C LEU A 35 1.29 10.95 5.23
N ARG A 36 0.32 11.24 4.35
CA ARG A 36 -0.51 12.44 4.45
C ARG A 36 -1.33 12.45 5.73
N HIS A 37 -1.91 11.32 6.10
CA HIS A 37 -2.60 11.18 7.39
C HIS A 37 -1.65 11.43 8.58
N ALA A 38 -0.39 11.02 8.46
CA ALA A 38 0.66 11.30 9.46
C ALA A 38 1.24 12.73 9.38
N GLY A 39 0.71 13.60 8.49
CA GLY A 39 1.13 15.00 8.36
C GLY A 39 2.25 15.26 7.36
N LEU A 40 2.64 14.26 6.56
CA LEU A 40 3.67 14.39 5.53
C LEU A 40 3.07 14.23 4.13
N ASP A 41 2.89 15.34 3.43
CA ASP A 41 2.33 15.36 2.07
C ASP A 41 3.45 15.41 1.02
N LEU A 42 3.67 14.29 0.36
CA LEU A 42 4.65 14.13 -0.72
C LEU A 42 3.96 13.65 -2.00
N SER A 43 4.40 14.16 -3.15
CA SER A 43 3.85 13.73 -4.43
C SER A 43 4.25 12.29 -4.77
N GLU A 44 3.42 11.58 -5.53
CA GLU A 44 3.68 10.19 -5.93
C GLU A 44 5.04 10.02 -6.66
N PRO A 45 5.44 10.90 -7.62
CA PRO A 45 6.77 10.84 -8.21
C PRO A 45 7.92 10.99 -7.19
N MET A 46 7.73 11.84 -6.19
CA MET A 46 8.72 12.02 -5.13
C MET A 46 8.84 10.77 -4.25
N LEU A 47 7.72 10.17 -3.86
CA LEU A 47 7.70 8.91 -3.12
C LEU A 47 8.38 7.79 -3.90
N PHE A 48 8.09 7.69 -5.21
CA PHE A 48 8.68 6.67 -6.07
C PHE A 48 10.20 6.88 -6.23
N GLY A 49 10.64 8.11 -6.46
CA GLY A 49 12.07 8.45 -6.58
C GLY A 49 12.84 8.23 -5.28
N MET A 50 12.32 8.72 -4.16
CA MET A 50 12.93 8.54 -2.84
C MET A 50 12.94 7.07 -2.40
N GLY A 51 11.97 6.28 -2.83
CA GLY A 51 11.95 4.84 -2.60
C GLY A 51 12.89 4.04 -3.51
N SER A 52 13.61 4.70 -4.43
CA SER A 52 14.40 4.05 -5.49
C SER A 52 13.55 3.07 -6.30
N GLY A 53 12.36 3.51 -6.72
CA GLY A 53 11.36 2.67 -7.36
C GLY A 53 11.80 2.09 -8.71
N LEU A 54 12.66 2.80 -9.46
CA LEU A 54 13.20 2.31 -10.72
C LEU A 54 14.24 1.22 -10.48
N SER A 55 14.11 0.12 -11.22
CA SER A 55 15.05 -0.99 -11.19
C SER A 55 15.00 -1.74 -12.53
N PHE A 56 15.94 -2.63 -12.74
CA PHE A 56 15.88 -3.60 -13.83
C PHE A 56 15.97 -5.00 -13.24
N VAL A 57 14.95 -5.80 -13.50
CA VAL A 57 14.88 -7.18 -13.05
C VAL A 57 14.70 -8.07 -14.28
N TYR A 58 15.64 -8.98 -14.49
CA TYR A 58 15.52 -10.08 -15.43
C TYR A 58 15.47 -11.38 -14.63
N TRP A 59 14.42 -12.16 -14.84
CA TRP A 59 14.29 -13.45 -14.19
C TRP A 59 13.83 -14.49 -15.19
N ASP A 60 14.70 -15.46 -15.42
CA ASP A 60 14.43 -16.63 -16.24
C ASP A 60 14.23 -17.86 -15.33
N SER A 61 13.17 -18.58 -15.55
CA SER A 61 12.79 -19.74 -14.75
C SER A 61 12.28 -20.85 -15.68
N LYS A 62 12.71 -22.07 -15.44
CA LYS A 62 12.23 -23.26 -16.18
C LYS A 62 10.71 -23.52 -16.06
N GLN A 63 10.04 -22.81 -15.18
CA GLN A 63 8.59 -22.91 -14.94
C GLN A 63 7.77 -21.89 -15.75
N GLN A 64 8.44 -21.01 -16.50
CA GLN A 64 7.81 -19.96 -17.31
C GLN A 64 8.22 -20.13 -18.77
N GLU A 65 7.30 -19.91 -19.70
CA GLU A 65 7.59 -19.96 -21.14
C GLU A 65 8.49 -18.82 -21.60
N LEU A 66 8.40 -17.66 -20.94
CA LEU A 66 9.18 -16.46 -21.24
C LEU A 66 9.79 -15.87 -19.97
N PRO A 67 10.99 -15.30 -20.07
CA PRO A 67 11.60 -14.63 -18.94
C PRO A 67 10.77 -13.40 -18.50
N PHE A 68 10.77 -13.15 -17.21
CA PHE A 68 10.14 -11.95 -16.65
C PHE A 68 11.11 -10.77 -16.73
N LEU A 69 10.60 -9.66 -17.24
CA LEU A 69 11.29 -8.36 -17.26
C LEU A 69 10.53 -7.38 -16.36
N GLY A 70 11.20 -6.82 -15.38
CA GLY A 70 10.64 -5.82 -14.47
C GLY A 70 11.41 -4.51 -14.50
N GLY A 71 10.70 -3.38 -14.55
CA GLY A 71 11.27 -2.03 -14.54
C GLY A 71 11.27 -1.36 -13.16
N ARG A 72 10.86 -2.06 -12.11
CA ARG A 72 10.76 -1.51 -10.76
C ARG A 72 11.28 -2.47 -9.70
N VAL A 73 11.62 -1.89 -8.56
CA VAL A 73 12.08 -2.61 -7.38
C VAL A 73 10.99 -3.57 -6.85
N LYS A 74 11.39 -4.62 -6.16
CA LYS A 74 10.45 -5.58 -5.54
C LYS A 74 9.49 -4.85 -4.59
N PRO A 75 8.26 -5.35 -4.45
CA PRO A 75 7.30 -4.85 -3.45
C PRO A 75 7.94 -4.74 -2.06
N PHE A 76 7.54 -3.74 -1.29
CA PHE A 76 8.06 -3.35 0.04
C PHE A 76 9.49 -2.80 0.07
N VAL A 77 10.39 -3.13 -0.86
CA VAL A 77 11.73 -2.55 -0.88
C VAL A 77 11.67 -1.04 -1.11
N LEU A 78 10.74 -0.57 -1.95
CA LEU A 78 10.47 0.87 -2.13
C LEU A 78 10.04 1.49 -0.80
N THR A 79 9.08 0.89 -0.12
CA THR A 79 8.59 1.34 1.19
C THR A 79 9.70 1.40 2.23
N GLN A 80 10.52 0.36 2.34
CA GLN A 80 11.65 0.30 3.27
C GLN A 80 12.73 1.34 2.96
N ASN A 81 13.04 1.56 1.68
CA ASN A 81 13.98 2.60 1.26
C ASN A 81 13.47 3.99 1.61
N LEU A 82 12.19 4.25 1.33
CA LEU A 82 11.55 5.53 1.58
C LEU A 82 11.52 5.85 3.07
N THR A 83 11.01 4.94 3.89
CA THR A 83 10.87 5.14 5.34
C THR A 83 12.23 5.33 6.02
N ARG A 84 13.25 4.57 5.60
CA ARG A 84 14.62 4.74 6.09
C ARG A 84 15.19 6.13 5.74
N ARG A 85 14.97 6.64 4.52
CA ARG A 85 15.45 7.95 4.08
C ARG A 85 14.72 9.10 4.77
N LEU A 86 13.46 8.92 5.05
CA LEU A 86 12.65 9.91 5.77
C LEU A 86 12.81 9.83 7.30
N GLY A 87 13.50 8.81 7.82
CA GLY A 87 13.61 8.59 9.25
C GLY A 87 12.28 8.22 9.92
N ILE A 88 11.38 7.59 9.17
CA ILE A 88 10.05 7.19 9.63
C ILE A 88 10.08 5.72 10.04
N GLU A 89 9.51 5.40 11.19
CA GLU A 89 9.26 4.04 11.60
C GLU A 89 7.95 3.53 10.97
N LEU A 90 8.05 2.46 10.18
CA LEU A 90 6.89 1.74 9.62
C LEU A 90 6.87 0.33 10.20
N ARG A 91 5.72 -0.06 10.76
CA ARG A 91 5.54 -1.42 11.26
C ARG A 91 4.97 -2.30 10.14
N GLU A 92 5.81 -3.17 9.61
CA GLU A 92 5.41 -4.22 8.67
C GLU A 92 5.08 -5.51 9.43
N GLN A 93 4.02 -6.20 9.03
CA GLN A 93 3.61 -7.45 9.65
C GLN A 93 3.12 -8.42 8.58
N GLU A 94 3.60 -9.64 8.62
CA GLU A 94 3.13 -10.74 7.79
C GLU A 94 2.53 -11.86 8.64
N THR A 95 1.56 -12.57 8.05
CA THR A 95 0.99 -13.77 8.66
C THR A 95 0.28 -14.60 7.60
N THR A 96 0.36 -15.90 7.71
CA THR A 96 -0.39 -16.86 6.89
C THR A 96 -1.81 -17.11 7.42
N SER A 97 -2.15 -16.60 8.60
CA SER A 97 -3.45 -16.75 9.22
C SER A 97 -4.36 -15.57 8.89
N ALA A 98 -5.39 -15.80 8.08
CA ALA A 98 -6.40 -14.78 7.75
C ALA A 98 -7.04 -14.15 9.00
N ARG A 99 -7.33 -14.97 10.01
CA ARG A 99 -7.92 -14.51 11.28
C ARG A 99 -6.97 -13.53 11.99
N LYS A 100 -5.69 -13.90 12.13
CA LYS A 100 -4.69 -13.01 12.79
C LYS A 100 -4.50 -11.72 11.99
N ALA A 101 -4.49 -11.80 10.66
CA ALA A 101 -4.41 -10.61 9.81
C ALA A 101 -5.58 -9.67 10.08
N TRP A 102 -6.80 -10.21 10.06
CA TRP A 102 -8.02 -9.45 10.31
C TRP A 102 -8.06 -8.82 11.71
N ASP A 103 -7.73 -9.60 12.76
CA ASP A 103 -7.71 -9.12 14.14
C ASP A 103 -6.72 -7.94 14.31
N ARG A 104 -5.54 -8.00 13.65
CA ARG A 104 -4.55 -6.92 13.68
C ARG A 104 -5.03 -5.65 12.97
N VAL A 105 -5.60 -5.81 11.78
CA VAL A 105 -6.18 -4.68 11.02
C VAL A 105 -7.26 -4.01 11.82
N ARG A 106 -8.19 -4.78 12.36
CA ARG A 106 -9.29 -4.28 13.19
C ARG A 106 -8.79 -3.53 14.41
N SER A 107 -7.85 -4.11 15.16
CA SER A 107 -7.25 -3.44 16.32
C SER A 107 -6.61 -2.11 15.94
N SER A 108 -5.87 -2.04 14.84
CA SER A 108 -5.23 -0.80 14.39
C SER A 108 -6.26 0.28 14.04
N ILE A 109 -7.34 -0.11 13.34
CA ILE A 109 -8.42 0.81 12.98
C ILE A 109 -9.16 1.28 14.22
N ASP A 110 -9.46 0.40 15.16
CA ASP A 110 -10.11 0.74 16.43
C ASP A 110 -9.24 1.69 17.28
N ASP A 111 -7.91 1.60 17.15
CA ASP A 111 -6.93 2.51 17.75
C ASP A 111 -6.74 3.83 16.94
N GLY A 112 -7.49 4.02 15.85
CA GLY A 112 -7.40 5.22 15.01
C GLY A 112 -6.18 5.24 14.08
N THR A 113 -5.50 4.12 13.88
CA THR A 113 -4.31 4.02 13.03
C THR A 113 -4.67 3.41 11.68
N PRO A 114 -4.51 4.12 10.55
CA PRO A 114 -4.77 3.57 9.23
C PRO A 114 -3.74 2.50 8.85
N VAL A 115 -4.18 1.50 8.10
CA VAL A 115 -3.37 0.35 7.70
C VAL A 115 -3.35 0.23 6.18
N GLY A 116 -2.15 0.14 5.60
CA GLY A 116 -1.96 -0.27 4.21
C GLY A 116 -1.94 -1.80 4.12
N LEU A 117 -2.70 -2.35 3.17
CA LEU A 117 -2.79 -3.80 2.96
C LEU A 117 -2.19 -4.18 1.61
N GLN A 118 -1.38 -5.22 1.59
CA GLN A 118 -1.05 -5.92 0.36
C GLN A 118 -1.96 -7.15 0.25
N LEU A 119 -2.76 -7.17 -0.80
CA LEU A 119 -3.76 -8.21 -1.04
C LEU A 119 -3.52 -8.86 -2.40
N ASP A 120 -3.97 -10.10 -2.53
CA ASP A 120 -4.06 -10.76 -3.83
C ASP A 120 -5.36 -10.31 -4.51
N SER A 121 -5.23 -9.62 -5.66
CA SER A 121 -6.36 -9.10 -6.43
C SER A 121 -7.33 -10.19 -6.89
N HIS A 122 -6.87 -11.45 -7.01
CA HIS A 122 -7.73 -12.58 -7.35
C HIS A 122 -8.93 -12.75 -6.41
N TYR A 123 -8.77 -12.35 -5.15
CA TYR A 123 -9.83 -12.47 -4.13
C TYR A 123 -10.64 -11.20 -3.92
N LEU A 124 -10.42 -10.17 -4.73
CA LEU A 124 -11.15 -8.92 -4.66
C LEU A 124 -12.28 -8.92 -5.70
N GLU A 125 -13.53 -8.83 -5.24
CA GLU A 125 -14.72 -8.95 -6.09
C GLU A 125 -14.90 -7.82 -7.11
N TYR A 126 -14.11 -6.74 -7.00
CA TYR A 126 -14.20 -5.56 -7.87
C TYR A 126 -13.03 -5.42 -8.86
N PHE A 127 -12.20 -6.45 -9.00
CA PHE A 127 -11.14 -6.54 -10.00
C PHE A 127 -11.52 -7.48 -11.14
#